data_354d22cb88c288da217381e866598026
#
_entry.id   354d22cb88c288da217381e866598026
#
_cell.length_a   1.000
_cell.length_b   1.000
_cell.length_c   1.000
_cell.angle_alpha   90.00
_cell.angle_beta   90.00
_cell.angle_gamma   90.00
#
_symmetry.space_group_name_H-M   'P 1'
#
loop_
_entity.id
_entity.type
_entity.pdbx_description
1 polymer ?
#
loop_
_entity_poly.entity_id
_entity_poly.type
_entity_poly.pdbx_seq_one_letter_code
_entity_poly.pdbx_strand_id
1 'polypeptide(L)'
;MNYKKTSLFFSILLAGCLQVSADKTTQTDKPPRPNAHLAQVAVPNFQNVSDSLPKLNTNHINALDINNDGKPDLLVGGATLLLNESTPGHIAFKDITKEAGITGGGVSLAVDYNNDGFTDIATVRGALYKNNGDNTFTDVAEKLGYKPDPHGASIAAGDLDNNGFPDIVIGMGENWNNGNPQYWSTQLWHNDYGQHFDEVGKISRINRSTYARSILIHDINNDGWQDVIVANYRLQPNFCWINQKNMIFYDEAQERGVKGRYNPKQVFDKNTNGYYGFRYGHCIGAAFIDFDNDGQLDLWISNLVHKYVGPSKSMNYDIRGYICDDSAILHNQKGVFTDWRTALRVPPLPVGGRGVYKGDELWSGVAVADVNLDGFEDVFVPQIYNLVYAKTRLFLNHAGKAFIDVASGVGVERIDTYAGIWADLDGDGLPDLITAGRPEKDAPAAMAVFRNTGNLEMNGRSWLKVHLKSHHGTAIGAVVTAEANGLRQTRLNNAGNSSMGQQSDPLLHFGFGQLPENAQIVVTVTWPDGKSVSQTAAPNQIISFTR
;
A
#
# COMPACT_ATOMS: atom_id res chain seq x y z
N MET A 1 27.73 -67.44 15.35
CA MET A 1 28.36 -66.45 16.22
C MET A 1 27.34 -65.36 16.57
N ASN A 2 26.95 -65.37 17.86
CA ASN A 2 25.91 -64.52 18.42
C ASN A 2 26.45 -63.11 18.68
N TYR A 3 25.65 -62.08 18.31
CA TYR A 3 25.78 -60.77 18.96
C TYR A 3 24.45 -60.32 19.55
N LYS A 4 24.52 -60.01 20.87
CA LYS A 4 23.45 -59.64 21.78
C LYS A 4 22.94 -58.20 21.49
N LYS A 5 21.62 -58.05 21.60
CA LYS A 5 20.93 -56.77 21.75
C LYS A 5 21.16 -56.23 23.17
N THR A 6 21.51 -54.94 23.26
CA THR A 6 21.51 -54.22 24.51
C THR A 6 20.50 -53.08 24.36
N SER A 7 19.45 -53.14 25.18
CA SER A 7 18.42 -52.08 25.29
C SER A 7 18.88 -51.06 26.33
N LEU A 8 18.83 -49.77 26.00
CA LEU A 8 18.99 -48.67 26.95
C LEU A 8 17.61 -48.06 27.22
N PHE A 9 17.21 -48.10 28.49
CA PHE A 9 16.06 -47.39 29.05
C PHE A 9 16.43 -45.92 29.25
N PHE A 10 15.61 -44.99 28.74
CA PHE A 10 15.64 -43.59 29.14
C PHE A 10 14.40 -43.27 29.96
N SER A 11 14.65 -42.77 31.16
CA SER A 11 13.67 -42.38 32.19
C SER A 11 12.99 -41.06 31.75
N ILE A 12 11.66 -41.04 31.86
CA ILE A 12 10.82 -39.86 31.64
C ILE A 12 10.78 -39.06 32.94
N LEU A 13 11.31 -37.82 32.93
CA LEU A 13 11.02 -36.82 33.95
C LEU A 13 9.73 -36.09 33.60
N LEU A 14 8.70 -36.19 34.42
CA LEU A 14 7.51 -35.33 34.40
C LEU A 14 7.91 -33.92 34.89
N ALA A 15 7.78 -32.92 34.00
CA ALA A 15 7.74 -31.53 34.40
C ALA A 15 6.29 -31.05 34.35
N GLY A 16 5.84 -30.46 35.45
CA GLY A 16 4.46 -30.06 35.68
C GLY A 16 3.96 -28.96 34.71
N CYS A 17 2.80 -29.16 34.18
CA CYS A 17 2.02 -28.13 33.47
C CYS A 17 1.51 -27.06 34.44
N LEU A 18 2.03 -25.86 34.35
CA LEU A 18 1.32 -24.66 34.78
C LEU A 18 0.26 -24.35 33.75
N GLN A 19 -1.02 -24.55 34.11
CA GLN A 19 -2.16 -24.05 33.34
C GLN A 19 -2.22 -22.53 33.47
N VAL A 20 -1.81 -21.82 32.44
CA VAL A 20 -2.21 -20.43 32.20
C VAL A 20 -3.59 -20.50 31.55
N SER A 21 -4.60 -20.00 32.24
CA SER A 21 -5.95 -19.83 31.69
C SER A 21 -5.88 -18.78 30.56
N ALA A 22 -5.87 -19.22 29.32
CA ALA A 22 -6.09 -18.37 28.17
C ALA A 22 -7.54 -17.89 28.18
N ASP A 23 -7.71 -16.60 28.29
CA ASP A 23 -9.00 -15.93 28.11
C ASP A 23 -9.41 -16.11 26.65
N LYS A 24 -10.54 -16.85 26.45
CA LYS A 24 -11.03 -17.17 25.11
C LYS A 24 -11.90 -16.03 24.59
N THR A 25 -11.31 -15.03 24.00
CA THR A 25 -11.97 -14.30 22.91
C THR A 25 -11.46 -14.89 21.58
N THR A 26 -11.97 -16.05 21.23
CA THR A 26 -11.75 -16.62 19.90
C THR A 26 -12.61 -15.84 18.91
N GLN A 27 -12.06 -14.80 18.30
CA GLN A 27 -12.52 -14.34 17.02
C GLN A 27 -12.32 -15.54 16.04
N THR A 28 -13.38 -15.94 15.36
CA THR A 28 -13.38 -17.19 14.59
C THR A 28 -12.59 -17.00 13.30
N ASP A 29 -11.53 -17.78 13.09
CA ASP A 29 -10.72 -17.88 11.86
C ASP A 29 -11.51 -18.26 10.59
N LYS A 30 -12.78 -17.88 10.51
CA LYS A 30 -13.66 -18.18 9.39
C LYS A 30 -14.12 -16.88 8.73
N PRO A 31 -14.06 -16.81 7.39
CA PRO A 31 -14.53 -15.65 6.67
C PRO A 31 -15.99 -15.33 7.02
N PRO A 32 -16.40 -14.05 7.00
CA PRO A 32 -17.75 -13.62 7.35
C PRO A 32 -18.79 -14.28 6.44
N ARG A 33 -19.98 -14.55 6.98
CA ARG A 33 -21.06 -15.15 6.20
C ARG A 33 -21.63 -14.12 5.22
N PRO A 34 -21.74 -14.42 3.91
CA PRO A 34 -22.18 -13.46 2.89
C PRO A 34 -23.60 -12.88 3.08
N ASN A 35 -24.44 -13.52 3.90
CA ASN A 35 -25.87 -13.17 4.06
C ASN A 35 -26.20 -12.49 5.40
N ALA A 36 -25.23 -12.01 6.16
CA ALA A 36 -25.51 -11.25 7.37
C ALA A 36 -26.18 -9.91 7.00
N HIS A 37 -27.25 -9.51 7.73
CA HIS A 37 -27.78 -8.15 7.64
C HIS A 37 -26.70 -7.18 8.15
N LEU A 38 -26.31 -6.22 7.29
CA LEU A 38 -25.36 -5.19 7.65
C LEU A 38 -26.12 -3.94 8.13
N ALA A 39 -25.64 -3.28 9.16
CA ALA A 39 -26.12 -1.97 9.56
C ALA A 39 -25.81 -0.95 8.43
N GLN A 40 -26.43 0.23 8.47
CA GLN A 40 -26.12 1.27 7.51
C GLN A 40 -24.75 1.88 7.82
N VAL A 41 -23.90 2.03 6.79
CA VAL A 41 -22.60 2.72 6.89
C VAL A 41 -22.81 4.20 6.59
N ALA A 42 -22.22 5.08 7.38
CA ALA A 42 -22.23 6.50 7.07
C ALA A 42 -21.39 6.77 5.81
N VAL A 43 -22.00 7.37 4.80
CA VAL A 43 -21.38 7.65 3.51
C VAL A 43 -20.96 9.12 3.45
N PRO A 44 -19.66 9.46 3.38
CA PRO A 44 -19.19 10.83 3.35
C PRO A 44 -19.64 11.56 2.08
N ASN A 45 -19.70 12.89 2.13
CA ASN A 45 -19.86 13.74 0.96
C ASN A 45 -18.49 14.25 0.51
N PHE A 46 -18.28 14.38 -0.79
CA PHE A 46 -17.07 14.94 -1.35
C PHE A 46 -17.38 16.15 -2.25
N GLN A 47 -16.62 17.21 -2.07
CA GLN A 47 -16.66 18.39 -2.92
C GLN A 47 -15.44 18.40 -3.84
N ASN A 48 -15.68 18.44 -5.15
CA ASN A 48 -14.59 18.61 -6.10
C ASN A 48 -14.08 20.05 -6.07
N VAL A 49 -12.82 20.23 -5.66
CA VAL A 49 -12.14 21.54 -5.53
C VAL A 49 -11.01 21.71 -6.54
N SER A 50 -10.95 20.85 -7.55
CA SER A 50 -9.85 20.80 -8.53
C SER A 50 -9.72 22.05 -9.42
N ASP A 51 -10.76 22.86 -9.54
CA ASP A 51 -10.74 24.03 -10.43
C ASP A 51 -9.83 25.17 -9.95
N SER A 52 -9.58 25.23 -8.66
CA SER A 52 -8.66 26.21 -8.03
C SER A 52 -7.20 25.74 -8.02
N LEU A 53 -6.91 24.53 -8.48
CA LEU A 53 -5.59 23.90 -8.38
C LEU A 53 -4.86 23.85 -9.73
N PRO A 54 -3.53 23.70 -9.76
CA PRO A 54 -2.76 23.52 -10.98
C PRO A 54 -3.26 22.32 -11.79
N LYS A 55 -3.43 22.49 -13.10
CA LYS A 55 -3.90 21.44 -14.00
C LYS A 55 -2.75 20.49 -14.38
N LEU A 56 -2.36 19.62 -13.46
CA LEU A 56 -1.29 18.64 -13.63
C LEU A 56 -1.86 17.29 -14.06
N ASN A 57 -1.19 16.61 -14.99
CA ASN A 57 -1.49 15.23 -15.33
C ASN A 57 -0.35 14.32 -14.86
N THR A 58 -0.67 13.28 -14.12
CA THR A 58 0.32 12.39 -13.53
C THR A 58 -0.23 11.00 -13.28
N ASN A 59 0.69 10.04 -13.18
CA ASN A 59 0.40 8.68 -12.73
C ASN A 59 0.93 8.41 -11.30
N HIS A 60 1.56 9.42 -10.68
CA HIS A 60 2.26 9.25 -9.42
C HIS A 60 2.11 10.52 -8.57
N ILE A 61 1.65 10.36 -7.32
CA ILE A 61 1.46 11.44 -6.37
C ILE A 61 1.94 10.95 -5.00
N ASN A 62 2.72 11.79 -4.30
CA ASN A 62 3.08 11.56 -2.90
C ASN A 62 2.62 12.75 -2.06
N ALA A 63 2.01 12.47 -0.92
CA ALA A 63 1.88 13.44 0.15
C ALA A 63 3.11 13.35 1.06
N LEU A 64 3.63 14.49 1.48
CA LEU A 64 4.81 14.64 2.32
C LEU A 64 4.72 15.95 3.09
N ASP A 65 5.40 16.05 4.22
CA ASP A 65 5.52 17.32 4.98
C ASP A 65 6.99 17.78 4.87
N ILE A 66 7.25 18.79 4.02
CA ILE A 66 8.62 19.21 3.72
C ILE A 66 9.16 20.24 4.70
N ASN A 67 8.27 20.94 5.41
CA ASN A 67 8.62 22.04 6.29
C ASN A 67 8.30 21.77 7.76
N ASN A 68 7.84 20.54 8.07
CA ASN A 68 7.45 20.09 9.41
C ASN A 68 6.34 20.95 10.06
N ASP A 69 5.42 21.52 9.25
CA ASP A 69 4.29 22.29 9.76
C ASP A 69 3.04 21.42 10.07
N GLY A 70 3.11 20.13 9.78
CA GLY A 70 2.07 19.16 10.04
C GLY A 70 0.96 19.13 8.98
N LYS A 71 1.14 19.84 7.86
CA LYS A 71 0.23 19.80 6.71
C LYS A 71 0.84 18.98 5.58
N PRO A 72 0.07 18.11 4.93
CA PRO A 72 0.59 17.33 3.81
C PRO A 72 0.74 18.19 2.56
N ASP A 73 1.99 18.37 2.11
CA ASP A 73 2.36 18.91 0.80
C ASP A 73 2.20 17.85 -0.28
N LEU A 74 2.27 18.21 -1.57
CA LEU A 74 2.15 17.26 -2.67
C LEU A 74 3.36 17.29 -3.60
N LEU A 75 3.97 16.12 -3.83
CA LEU A 75 4.93 15.89 -4.90
C LEU A 75 4.23 15.16 -6.05
N VAL A 76 4.00 15.88 -7.14
CA VAL A 76 3.22 15.42 -8.29
C VAL A 76 4.15 15.01 -9.43
N GLY A 77 4.09 13.73 -9.82
CA GLY A 77 4.91 13.16 -10.88
C GLY A 77 6.42 13.17 -10.57
N GLY A 78 6.80 13.29 -9.29
CA GLY A 78 8.18 13.40 -8.86
C GLY A 78 8.90 14.66 -9.34
N ALA A 79 8.16 15.65 -9.85
CA ALA A 79 8.71 16.84 -10.49
C ALA A 79 8.11 18.15 -10.00
N THR A 80 6.82 18.19 -9.68
CA THR A 80 6.14 19.40 -9.24
C THR A 80 5.88 19.33 -7.74
N LEU A 81 6.41 20.27 -6.99
CA LEU A 81 6.26 20.38 -5.55
C LEU A 81 5.28 21.49 -5.20
N LEU A 82 4.18 21.11 -4.58
CA LEU A 82 3.09 21.99 -4.17
C LEU A 82 3.08 22.11 -2.65
N LEU A 83 3.45 23.28 -2.14
CA LEU A 83 3.40 23.60 -0.71
C LEU A 83 1.94 23.85 -0.28
N ASN A 84 1.53 23.23 0.81
CA ASN A 84 0.16 23.33 1.32
C ASN A 84 -0.06 24.62 2.12
N GLU A 85 -0.88 25.51 1.58
CA GLU A 85 -1.34 26.75 2.23
C GLU A 85 -2.81 26.68 2.68
N SER A 86 -3.37 25.47 2.79
CA SER A 86 -4.77 25.25 3.13
C SER A 86 -5.10 25.67 4.56
N THR A 87 -6.38 25.99 4.75
CA THR A 87 -6.99 26.26 6.06
C THR A 87 -8.30 25.49 6.16
N PRO A 88 -8.84 25.21 7.34
CA PRO A 88 -10.08 24.45 7.47
C PRO A 88 -11.20 24.97 6.58
N GLY A 89 -11.73 24.09 5.73
CA GLY A 89 -12.75 24.40 4.72
C GLY A 89 -12.22 24.95 3.40
N HIS A 90 -10.93 25.20 3.26
CA HIS A 90 -10.35 25.77 2.04
C HIS A 90 -9.00 25.14 1.68
N ILE A 91 -8.96 24.39 0.58
CA ILE A 91 -7.73 23.77 0.07
C ILE A 91 -7.03 24.71 -0.91
N ALA A 92 -5.76 25.00 -0.64
CA ALA A 92 -4.90 25.86 -1.45
C ALA A 92 -3.46 25.36 -1.47
N PHE A 93 -2.81 25.48 -2.63
CA PHE A 93 -1.41 25.11 -2.81
C PHE A 93 -0.62 26.20 -3.53
N LYS A 94 0.65 26.34 -3.15
CA LYS A 94 1.62 27.17 -3.84
C LYS A 94 2.64 26.28 -4.56
N ASP A 95 2.81 26.46 -5.86
CA ASP A 95 3.87 25.78 -6.60
C ASP A 95 5.23 26.42 -6.24
N ILE A 96 6.09 25.62 -5.59
CA ILE A 96 7.45 26.03 -5.18
C ILE A 96 8.54 25.22 -5.90
N THR A 97 8.18 24.50 -6.96
CA THR A 97 9.07 23.58 -7.68
C THR A 97 10.41 24.22 -8.05
N LYS A 98 10.37 25.42 -8.60
CA LYS A 98 11.56 26.14 -9.03
C LYS A 98 12.42 26.59 -7.86
N GLU A 99 11.79 27.15 -6.84
CA GLU A 99 12.42 27.60 -5.60
C GLU A 99 13.05 26.45 -4.85
N ALA A 100 12.36 25.28 -4.82
CA ALA A 100 12.84 24.07 -4.19
C ALA A 100 14.06 23.44 -4.88
N GLY A 101 14.31 23.77 -6.16
CA GLY A 101 15.45 23.24 -6.89
C GLY A 101 15.27 21.81 -7.40
N ILE A 102 14.04 21.30 -7.44
CA ILE A 102 13.73 19.97 -7.99
C ILE A 102 13.73 20.04 -9.51
N THR A 103 14.56 19.20 -10.14
CA THR A 103 14.73 19.18 -11.61
C THR A 103 14.40 17.82 -12.24
N GLY A 104 14.17 16.80 -11.41
CA GLY A 104 13.83 15.44 -11.82
C GLY A 104 12.33 15.24 -12.03
N GLY A 105 11.94 13.99 -12.25
CA GLY A 105 10.55 13.58 -12.39
C GLY A 105 10.42 12.07 -12.49
N GLY A 106 9.19 11.57 -12.41
CA GLY A 106 8.87 10.17 -12.48
C GLY A 106 8.46 9.57 -11.13
N VAL A 107 8.75 8.29 -10.96
CA VAL A 107 8.45 7.59 -9.70
C VAL A 107 9.42 8.04 -8.61
N SER A 108 8.89 8.46 -7.49
CA SER A 108 9.63 9.02 -6.36
C SER A 108 9.09 8.52 -5.03
N LEU A 109 9.87 8.69 -3.99
CA LEU A 109 9.59 8.30 -2.62
C LEU A 109 9.96 9.44 -1.68
N ALA A 110 9.06 9.79 -0.77
CA ALA A 110 9.34 10.66 0.36
C ALA A 110 9.93 9.82 1.49
N VAL A 111 11.13 10.16 1.97
CA VAL A 111 11.88 9.38 2.96
C VAL A 111 12.90 10.25 3.67
N ASP A 112 12.94 10.23 4.99
CA ASP A 112 14.06 10.80 5.75
C ASP A 112 15.20 9.76 5.77
N TYR A 113 16.06 9.81 4.74
CA TYR A 113 17.11 8.78 4.56
C TYR A 113 18.26 8.91 5.56
N ASN A 114 18.44 10.09 6.16
CA ASN A 114 19.56 10.41 7.03
C ASN A 114 19.18 10.65 8.49
N ASN A 115 17.90 10.50 8.84
CA ASN A 115 17.32 10.71 10.18
C ASN A 115 17.60 12.13 10.74
N ASP A 116 17.61 13.15 9.89
CA ASP A 116 17.76 14.54 10.33
C ASP A 116 16.43 15.22 10.68
N GLY A 117 15.30 14.50 10.50
CA GLY A 117 13.96 14.96 10.83
C GLY A 117 13.28 15.76 9.72
N PHE A 118 13.89 15.87 8.54
CA PHE A 118 13.30 16.47 7.37
C PHE A 118 13.02 15.40 6.30
N THR A 119 11.90 15.51 5.63
CA THR A 119 11.55 14.58 4.56
C THR A 119 12.34 14.88 3.30
N ASP A 120 13.17 13.92 2.87
CA ASP A 120 13.94 13.91 1.64
C ASP A 120 13.16 13.25 0.50
N ILE A 121 13.70 13.24 -0.73
CA ILE A 121 13.06 12.64 -1.90
C ILE A 121 14.06 11.74 -2.63
N ALA A 122 13.76 10.43 -2.72
CA ALA A 122 14.49 9.48 -3.56
C ALA A 122 13.73 9.22 -4.86
N THR A 123 14.41 9.07 -5.98
CA THR A 123 13.78 8.76 -7.27
C THR A 123 14.35 7.47 -7.88
N VAL A 124 13.53 6.75 -8.64
CA VAL A 124 13.98 5.57 -9.40
C VAL A 124 14.96 5.92 -10.53
N ARG A 125 15.14 7.20 -10.85
CA ARG A 125 16.01 7.68 -11.93
C ARG A 125 17.35 8.20 -11.45
N GLY A 126 17.65 8.10 -10.15
CA GLY A 126 18.96 8.36 -9.59
C GLY A 126 19.14 9.75 -8.99
N ALA A 127 18.09 10.52 -8.77
CA ALA A 127 18.18 11.69 -7.92
C ALA A 127 17.87 11.30 -6.47
N LEU A 128 18.63 11.86 -5.53
CA LEU A 128 18.40 11.80 -4.10
C LEU A 128 18.46 13.23 -3.55
N TYR A 129 17.31 13.84 -3.39
CA TYR A 129 17.19 15.23 -2.97
C TYR A 129 17.13 15.30 -1.44
N LYS A 130 18.23 15.79 -0.84
CA LYS A 130 18.27 16.12 0.59
C LYS A 130 17.49 17.41 0.84
N ASN A 131 16.57 17.40 1.77
CA ASN A 131 15.87 18.59 2.25
C ASN A 131 16.82 19.43 3.12
N ASN A 132 16.95 20.72 2.80
CA ASN A 132 17.84 21.63 3.52
C ASN A 132 17.16 22.29 4.75
N GLY A 133 15.86 22.01 4.99
CA GLY A 133 15.07 22.57 6.09
C GLY A 133 14.54 24.00 5.85
N ASP A 134 14.67 24.52 4.63
CA ASP A 134 14.22 25.85 4.22
C ASP A 134 13.35 25.85 2.95
N ASN A 135 12.69 24.72 2.68
CA ASN A 135 11.90 24.40 1.47
C ASN A 135 12.74 24.28 0.20
N THR A 136 14.06 24.17 0.32
CA THR A 136 14.95 23.87 -0.81
C THR A 136 15.58 22.49 -0.67
N PHE A 137 16.02 21.93 -1.79
CA PHE A 137 16.62 20.61 -1.85
C PHE A 137 17.97 20.64 -2.56
N THR A 138 18.85 19.74 -2.15
CA THR A 138 20.17 19.52 -2.79
C THR A 138 20.25 18.08 -3.28
N ASP A 139 20.52 17.87 -4.57
CA ASP A 139 20.78 16.51 -5.08
C ASP A 139 22.13 16.01 -4.57
N VAL A 140 22.09 14.95 -3.75
CA VAL A 140 23.28 14.35 -3.12
C VAL A 140 23.57 12.94 -3.65
N ALA A 141 22.87 12.48 -4.67
CA ALA A 141 22.96 11.12 -5.19
C ALA A 141 24.38 10.72 -5.57
N GLU A 142 25.08 11.54 -6.38
CA GLU A 142 26.46 11.27 -6.79
C GLU A 142 27.41 11.18 -5.59
N LYS A 143 27.26 12.11 -4.65
CA LYS A 143 28.09 12.17 -3.43
C LYS A 143 27.92 10.93 -2.56
N LEU A 144 26.69 10.40 -2.46
CA LEU A 144 26.36 9.27 -1.60
C LEU A 144 26.40 7.92 -2.33
N GLY A 145 26.75 7.89 -3.63
CA GLY A 145 26.82 6.64 -4.40
C GLY A 145 25.48 6.10 -4.88
N TYR A 146 24.35 6.81 -4.67
CA TYR A 146 23.04 6.39 -5.12
C TYR A 146 22.90 6.54 -6.63
N LYS A 147 22.91 5.40 -7.36
CA LYS A 147 22.91 5.39 -8.82
C LYS A 147 22.06 4.24 -9.38
N PRO A 148 20.75 4.25 -9.17
CA PRO A 148 19.89 3.18 -9.64
C PRO A 148 19.83 3.09 -11.16
N ASP A 149 19.46 1.88 -11.64
CA ASP A 149 19.18 1.64 -13.04
C ASP A 149 17.97 2.49 -13.48
N PRO A 150 18.03 3.21 -14.61
CA PRO A 150 16.96 4.12 -15.05
C PRO A 150 15.63 3.43 -15.44
N HIS A 151 15.59 2.09 -15.46
CA HIS A 151 14.40 1.30 -15.74
C HIS A 151 13.55 1.02 -14.50
N GLY A 152 13.87 1.61 -13.36
CA GLY A 152 13.05 1.56 -12.15
C GLY A 152 11.61 2.01 -12.41
N ALA A 153 10.64 1.29 -11.85
CA ALA A 153 9.21 1.55 -12.03
C ALA A 153 8.41 1.58 -10.72
N SER A 154 8.98 1.09 -9.64
CA SER A 154 8.41 1.17 -8.30
C SER A 154 9.52 1.30 -7.27
N ILE A 155 9.21 1.92 -6.13
CA ILE A 155 10.18 2.22 -5.09
C ILE A 155 9.51 2.10 -3.71
N ALA A 156 10.25 1.58 -2.74
CA ALA A 156 9.87 1.58 -1.33
C ALA A 156 11.11 1.62 -0.44
N ALA A 157 10.94 2.01 0.82
CA ALA A 157 12.03 2.01 1.79
C ALA A 157 11.64 1.32 3.10
N GLY A 158 12.64 0.73 3.77
CA GLY A 158 12.54 0.10 5.06
C GLY A 158 13.91 -0.19 5.66
N ASP A 159 14.00 -0.34 6.96
CA ASP A 159 15.22 -0.71 7.69
C ASP A 159 15.41 -2.23 7.63
N LEU A 160 16.08 -2.72 6.59
CA LEU A 160 16.15 -4.15 6.26
C LEU A 160 17.30 -4.86 6.96
N ASP A 161 18.25 -4.13 7.56
CA ASP A 161 19.36 -4.66 8.35
C ASP A 161 19.33 -4.26 9.82
N ASN A 162 18.27 -3.53 10.24
CA ASN A 162 18.08 -3.02 11.61
C ASN A 162 19.21 -2.09 12.08
N ASN A 163 19.86 -1.35 11.13
CA ASN A 163 20.87 -0.34 11.48
C ASN A 163 20.26 1.01 11.91
N GLY A 164 18.94 1.17 11.75
CA GLY A 164 18.19 2.37 12.09
C GLY A 164 18.04 3.37 10.95
N PHE A 165 18.53 3.06 9.73
CA PHE A 165 18.41 3.90 8.54
C PHE A 165 17.64 3.16 7.45
N PRO A 166 16.76 3.85 6.68
CA PRO A 166 15.97 3.17 5.68
C PRO A 166 16.79 2.82 4.44
N ASP A 167 16.80 1.54 4.06
CA ASP A 167 17.27 1.05 2.77
C ASP A 167 16.22 1.28 1.69
N ILE A 168 16.64 1.30 0.41
CA ILE A 168 15.73 1.54 -0.72
C ILE A 168 15.67 0.33 -1.63
N VAL A 169 14.45 -0.17 -1.88
CA VAL A 169 14.19 -1.24 -2.85
C VAL A 169 13.58 -0.63 -4.11
N ILE A 170 14.17 -0.93 -5.27
CA ILE A 170 13.68 -0.48 -6.58
C ILE A 170 13.30 -1.69 -7.43
N GLY A 171 12.03 -1.74 -7.77
CA GLY A 171 11.48 -2.73 -8.70
C GLY A 171 11.50 -2.23 -10.13
N MET A 172 11.84 -3.11 -11.06
CA MET A 172 12.07 -2.75 -12.45
C MET A 172 10.80 -2.73 -13.28
N GLY A 173 10.77 -1.82 -14.24
CA GLY A 173 9.72 -1.72 -15.25
C GLY A 173 9.89 -2.72 -16.38
N GLU A 174 8.91 -2.74 -17.25
CA GLU A 174 8.98 -3.48 -18.49
C GLU A 174 9.51 -2.61 -19.63
N ASN A 175 10.25 -3.23 -20.53
CA ASN A 175 10.58 -2.67 -21.83
C ASN A 175 10.41 -3.72 -22.92
N TRP A 176 9.94 -3.29 -24.08
CA TRP A 176 9.73 -4.13 -25.24
C TRP A 176 10.56 -3.59 -26.39
N ASN A 177 11.68 -4.23 -26.67
CA ASN A 177 12.47 -3.89 -27.84
C ASN A 177 12.07 -4.81 -29.02
N ASN A 178 11.45 -4.23 -30.05
CA ASN A 178 10.96 -4.95 -31.24
C ASN A 178 10.12 -6.21 -30.92
N GLY A 179 9.24 -6.13 -29.92
CA GLY A 179 8.40 -7.24 -29.51
C GLY A 179 9.06 -8.25 -28.57
N ASN A 180 10.32 -8.06 -28.22
CA ASN A 180 11.02 -8.91 -27.26
C ASN A 180 11.07 -8.24 -25.88
N PRO A 181 10.66 -8.94 -24.80
CA PRO A 181 10.76 -8.39 -23.45
C PRO A 181 12.23 -8.23 -23.04
N GLN A 182 12.54 -7.12 -22.44
CA GLN A 182 13.80 -6.86 -21.75
C GLN A 182 13.58 -7.01 -20.25
N TYR A 183 14.54 -7.58 -19.55
CA TYR A 183 14.44 -7.88 -18.13
C TYR A 183 15.58 -7.21 -17.38
N TRP A 184 15.24 -6.52 -16.30
CA TRP A 184 16.18 -5.95 -15.35
C TRP A 184 15.91 -6.54 -13.96
N SER A 185 16.94 -6.61 -13.15
CA SER A 185 16.83 -7.17 -11.81
C SER A 185 16.44 -6.11 -10.80
N THR A 186 15.57 -6.46 -9.86
CA THR A 186 15.29 -5.66 -8.68
C THR A 186 16.60 -5.26 -7.99
N GLN A 187 16.68 -4.03 -7.52
CA GLN A 187 17.82 -3.47 -6.80
C GLN A 187 17.47 -3.26 -5.33
N LEU A 188 18.44 -3.49 -4.48
CA LEU A 188 18.42 -3.12 -3.05
C LEU A 188 19.62 -2.20 -2.79
N TRP A 189 19.32 -0.97 -2.43
CA TRP A 189 20.28 0.06 -2.07
C TRP A 189 20.39 0.11 -0.55
N HIS A 190 21.44 -0.50 -0.02
CA HIS A 190 21.77 -0.46 1.41
C HIS A 190 22.23 0.94 1.80
N ASN A 191 21.66 1.46 2.87
CA ASN A 191 21.95 2.77 3.43
C ASN A 191 22.92 2.65 4.62
N ASP A 192 24.19 2.94 4.38
CA ASP A 192 25.22 2.94 5.42
C ASP A 192 25.14 4.22 6.26
N TYR A 193 24.26 4.21 7.27
CA TYR A 193 24.08 5.30 8.24
C TYR A 193 23.87 6.70 7.62
N GLY A 194 23.17 6.80 6.50
CA GLY A 194 22.91 8.05 5.81
C GLY A 194 24.13 8.67 5.12
N GLN A 195 25.27 7.95 5.07
CA GLN A 195 26.54 8.45 4.56
C GLN A 195 26.90 7.90 3.17
N HIS A 196 26.38 6.74 2.82
CA HIS A 196 26.65 6.07 1.55
C HIS A 196 25.52 5.09 1.20
N PHE A 197 25.35 4.83 -0.11
CA PHE A 197 24.45 3.81 -0.63
C PHE A 197 25.23 2.80 -1.48
N ASP A 198 25.05 1.50 -1.17
CA ASP A 198 25.60 0.38 -1.93
C ASP A 198 24.51 -0.48 -2.54
N GLU A 199 24.63 -0.85 -3.83
CA GLU A 199 23.71 -1.82 -4.45
C GLU A 199 24.08 -3.24 -4.02
N VAL A 200 23.24 -3.85 -3.19
CA VAL A 200 23.47 -5.16 -2.56
C VAL A 200 22.46 -6.24 -2.99
N GLY A 201 21.55 -5.97 -3.92
CA GLY A 201 20.46 -6.88 -4.30
C GLY A 201 20.92 -8.27 -4.74
N LYS A 202 22.13 -8.38 -5.35
CA LYS A 202 22.68 -9.68 -5.73
C LYS A 202 23.11 -10.52 -4.53
N ILE A 203 23.82 -9.96 -3.60
CA ILE A 203 24.26 -10.65 -2.38
C ILE A 203 23.08 -10.92 -1.45
N SER A 204 22.09 -10.04 -1.45
CA SER A 204 20.85 -10.17 -0.71
C SER A 204 19.85 -11.16 -1.32
N ARG A 205 20.10 -11.68 -2.54
CA ARG A 205 19.27 -12.66 -3.26
C ARG A 205 17.92 -12.15 -3.75
N ILE A 206 17.71 -10.84 -3.79
CA ILE A 206 16.49 -10.25 -4.36
C ILE A 206 16.65 -9.79 -5.82
N ASN A 207 17.80 -9.97 -6.42
CA ASN A 207 18.09 -9.57 -7.80
C ASN A 207 17.35 -10.44 -8.84
N ARG A 208 16.04 -10.58 -8.70
CA ARG A 208 15.16 -11.26 -9.66
C ARG A 208 14.69 -10.27 -10.72
N SER A 209 14.57 -10.76 -11.94
CA SER A 209 13.89 -10.00 -12.99
C SER A 209 12.43 -9.83 -12.64
N THR A 210 11.98 -8.59 -12.56
CA THR A 210 10.62 -8.23 -12.17
C THR A 210 9.99 -7.31 -13.20
N TYR A 211 8.66 -7.25 -13.17
CA TYR A 211 7.88 -6.15 -13.72
C TYR A 211 7.11 -5.52 -12.56
N ALA A 212 7.86 -5.07 -11.56
CA ALA A 212 7.31 -4.58 -10.32
C ALA A 212 6.48 -3.30 -10.54
N ARG A 213 5.28 -3.30 -10.00
CA ARG A 213 4.40 -2.12 -9.96
C ARG A 213 4.09 -1.68 -8.54
N SER A 214 4.29 -2.56 -7.58
CA SER A 214 4.17 -2.23 -6.16
C SER A 214 5.20 -3.01 -5.36
N ILE A 215 5.78 -2.34 -4.37
CA ILE A 215 6.68 -2.92 -3.38
C ILE A 215 6.14 -2.53 -2.02
N LEU A 216 6.03 -3.51 -1.14
CA LEU A 216 5.57 -3.31 0.24
C LEU A 216 6.61 -3.89 1.19
N ILE A 217 6.93 -3.17 2.26
CA ILE A 217 7.92 -3.57 3.24
C ILE A 217 7.29 -3.59 4.63
N HIS A 218 7.37 -4.73 5.31
CA HIS A 218 6.87 -4.94 6.68
C HIS A 218 7.43 -6.25 7.24
N ASP A 219 7.51 -6.39 8.55
CA ASP A 219 7.80 -7.65 9.24
C ASP A 219 6.56 -8.56 9.20
N ILE A 220 6.45 -9.40 8.15
CA ILE A 220 5.27 -10.22 7.86
C ILE A 220 5.14 -11.39 8.84
N ASN A 221 6.27 -11.92 9.30
CA ASN A 221 6.32 -13.10 10.15
C ASN A 221 6.52 -12.78 11.64
N ASN A 222 6.61 -11.51 12.01
CA ASN A 222 6.83 -11.00 13.37
C ASN A 222 8.14 -11.53 14.00
N ASP A 223 9.22 -11.61 13.21
CA ASP A 223 10.54 -12.05 13.70
C ASP A 223 11.50 -10.89 14.01
N GLY A 224 11.05 -9.65 13.85
CA GLY A 224 11.79 -8.41 14.08
C GLY A 224 12.63 -7.94 12.91
N TRP A 225 12.45 -8.52 11.71
CA TRP A 225 13.14 -8.13 10.48
C TRP A 225 12.12 -7.84 9.39
N GLN A 226 12.28 -6.70 8.74
CA GLN A 226 11.35 -6.32 7.68
C GLN A 226 11.55 -7.20 6.44
N ASP A 227 10.43 -7.66 5.86
CA ASP A 227 10.31 -8.48 4.67
C ASP A 227 9.86 -7.62 3.48
N VAL A 228 9.96 -8.16 2.26
CA VAL A 228 9.62 -7.42 1.04
C VAL A 228 8.63 -8.21 0.19
N ILE A 229 7.44 -7.64 -0.06
CA ILE A 229 6.49 -8.14 -1.06
C ILE A 229 6.68 -7.32 -2.35
N VAL A 230 6.80 -8.02 -3.48
CA VAL A 230 6.80 -7.40 -4.81
C VAL A 230 5.63 -7.92 -5.61
N ALA A 231 4.74 -7.01 -5.97
CA ALA A 231 3.59 -7.30 -6.80
C ALA A 231 3.93 -7.02 -8.28
N ASN A 232 3.83 -8.06 -9.10
CA ASN A 232 4.33 -8.07 -10.45
C ASN A 232 3.24 -7.95 -11.51
N TYR A 233 3.58 -7.23 -12.57
CA TYR A 233 2.80 -7.10 -13.80
C TYR A 233 3.11 -8.23 -14.80
N ARG A 234 2.44 -8.24 -15.96
CA ARG A 234 2.72 -9.13 -17.11
C ARG A 234 2.70 -10.61 -16.80
N LEU A 235 1.69 -11.06 -16.05
CA LEU A 235 1.48 -12.49 -15.76
C LEU A 235 2.70 -13.12 -15.06
N GLN A 236 3.45 -12.32 -14.30
CA GLN A 236 4.54 -12.79 -13.47
C GLN A 236 4.02 -13.14 -12.06
N PRO A 237 4.63 -14.11 -11.38
CA PRO A 237 4.31 -14.36 -9.98
C PRO A 237 4.70 -13.15 -9.12
N ASN A 238 3.93 -12.90 -8.07
CA ASN A 238 4.40 -12.01 -7.01
C ASN A 238 5.51 -12.69 -6.22
N PHE A 239 6.38 -11.89 -5.60
CA PHE A 239 7.39 -12.37 -4.66
C PHE A 239 7.02 -11.96 -3.23
N CYS A 240 7.40 -12.81 -2.28
CA CYS A 240 7.41 -12.52 -0.86
C CYS A 240 8.78 -12.93 -0.32
N TRP A 241 9.68 -11.99 -0.27
CA TRP A 241 11.05 -12.19 0.18
C TRP A 241 11.11 -12.02 1.69
N ILE A 242 11.25 -13.14 2.40
CA ILE A 242 11.39 -13.19 3.84
C ILE A 242 12.85 -12.99 4.21
N ASN A 243 13.09 -11.99 5.04
CA ASN A 243 14.40 -11.60 5.53
C ASN A 243 14.92 -12.64 6.54
N GLN A 244 16.02 -13.31 6.21
CA GLN A 244 16.67 -14.30 7.07
C GLN A 244 17.69 -13.66 7.99
N LYS A 245 17.51 -12.36 8.29
CA LYS A 245 18.43 -11.45 8.98
C LYS A 245 19.58 -10.97 8.09
N ASN A 246 20.05 -9.77 8.39
CA ASN A 246 21.15 -9.13 7.65
C ASN A 246 20.91 -9.05 6.12
N MET A 247 19.69 -8.73 5.70
CA MET A 247 19.31 -8.58 4.28
C MET A 247 19.59 -9.80 3.39
N ILE A 248 19.50 -11.00 3.91
CA ILE A 248 19.50 -12.23 3.12
C ILE A 248 18.06 -12.72 2.98
N PHE A 249 17.54 -12.80 1.77
CA PHE A 249 16.14 -13.06 1.52
C PHE A 249 15.89 -14.42 0.84
N TYR A 250 14.74 -15.04 1.18
CA TYR A 250 14.19 -16.20 0.50
C TYR A 250 12.75 -15.93 0.06
N ASP A 251 12.41 -16.35 -1.16
CA ASP A 251 11.05 -16.21 -1.69
C ASP A 251 10.13 -17.29 -1.12
N GLU A 252 9.17 -16.88 -0.28
CA GLU A 252 8.14 -17.72 0.32
C GLU A 252 6.72 -17.38 -0.21
N ALA A 253 6.61 -16.75 -1.38
CA ALA A 253 5.33 -16.28 -1.91
C ALA A 253 4.29 -17.40 -2.08
N GLN A 254 4.72 -18.63 -2.41
CA GLN A 254 3.83 -19.78 -2.54
C GLN A 254 3.30 -20.24 -1.19
N GLU A 255 4.18 -20.38 -0.23
CA GLU A 255 3.90 -20.86 1.14
C GLU A 255 3.01 -19.86 1.89
N ARG A 256 3.21 -18.57 1.63
CA ARG A 256 2.46 -17.47 2.25
C ARG A 256 1.20 -17.07 1.50
N GLY A 257 0.90 -17.69 0.34
CA GLY A 257 -0.36 -17.44 -0.36
C GLY A 257 -0.43 -16.14 -1.17
N VAL A 258 0.69 -15.42 -1.38
CA VAL A 258 0.71 -14.14 -2.12
C VAL A 258 1.13 -14.26 -3.57
N LYS A 259 1.61 -15.43 -4.00
CA LYS A 259 2.19 -15.67 -5.34
C LYS A 259 1.22 -15.42 -6.50
N GLY A 260 -0.09 -15.55 -6.25
CA GLY A 260 -1.12 -15.59 -7.27
C GLY A 260 -1.37 -16.99 -7.82
N ARG A 261 -2.45 -17.15 -8.57
CA ARG A 261 -2.90 -18.45 -9.12
C ARG A 261 -2.27 -18.74 -10.47
N TYR A 262 -1.90 -19.99 -10.68
CA TYR A 262 -1.34 -20.45 -11.94
C TYR A 262 -1.95 -21.78 -12.36
N ASN A 263 -2.68 -21.78 -13.48
CA ASN A 263 -3.12 -22.99 -14.18
C ASN A 263 -3.08 -22.72 -15.69
N PRO A 264 -2.02 -23.11 -16.41
CA PRO A 264 -1.85 -22.81 -17.81
C PRO A 264 -2.69 -23.70 -18.74
N LYS A 265 -3.37 -24.74 -18.22
CA LYS A 265 -4.20 -25.61 -19.04
C LYS A 265 -5.42 -24.83 -19.52
N GLN A 266 -5.54 -24.69 -20.83
CA GLN A 266 -6.76 -24.15 -21.42
C GLN A 266 -7.90 -25.14 -21.27
N VAL A 267 -8.99 -24.71 -20.68
CA VAL A 267 -10.21 -25.49 -20.51
C VAL A 267 -11.30 -24.83 -21.35
N PHE A 268 -11.98 -25.61 -22.19
CA PHE A 268 -13.13 -25.12 -22.92
C PHE A 268 -14.37 -25.12 -22.02
N ASP A 269 -14.95 -23.94 -21.83
CA ASP A 269 -16.21 -23.81 -21.12
C ASP A 269 -17.37 -23.71 -22.14
N LYS A 270 -18.25 -24.69 -22.11
CA LYS A 270 -19.43 -24.76 -22.98
C LYS A 270 -20.44 -23.64 -22.72
N ASN A 271 -20.50 -23.14 -21.50
CA ASN A 271 -21.45 -22.09 -21.11
C ASN A 271 -21.05 -20.72 -21.64
N THR A 272 -19.78 -20.46 -21.72
CA THR A 272 -19.21 -19.21 -22.24
C THR A 272 -18.76 -19.33 -23.68
N ASN A 273 -18.79 -20.53 -24.27
CA ASN A 273 -18.23 -20.87 -25.60
C ASN A 273 -16.78 -20.38 -25.77
N GLY A 274 -15.98 -20.51 -24.73
CA GLY A 274 -14.61 -20.00 -24.67
C GLY A 274 -13.65 -20.96 -23.98
N TYR A 275 -12.35 -20.73 -24.22
CA TYR A 275 -11.27 -21.40 -23.49
C TYR A 275 -10.78 -20.49 -22.38
N TYR A 276 -10.52 -21.05 -21.19
CA TYR A 276 -9.91 -20.33 -20.10
C TYR A 276 -8.81 -21.16 -19.45
N GLY A 277 -7.80 -20.48 -18.97
CA GLY A 277 -6.75 -20.97 -18.11
C GLY A 277 -6.24 -19.79 -17.32
N PHE A 278 -5.74 -20.03 -16.11
CA PHE A 278 -5.23 -18.95 -15.28
C PHE A 278 -3.72 -18.85 -15.41
N ARG A 279 -3.24 -17.65 -15.62
CA ARG A 279 -1.86 -17.26 -15.34
C ARG A 279 -1.87 -16.23 -14.22
N TYR A 280 -0.71 -16.03 -13.58
CA TYR A 280 -0.54 -14.98 -12.58
C TYR A 280 -1.16 -13.64 -13.01
N GLY A 281 -1.32 -12.71 -12.08
CA GLY A 281 -1.99 -11.45 -12.31
C GLY A 281 -1.19 -10.47 -13.17
N HIS A 282 -1.86 -9.35 -13.46
CA HIS A 282 -1.23 -8.12 -13.92
C HIS A 282 -1.31 -7.13 -12.76
N CYS A 283 -0.56 -7.36 -11.69
CA CYS A 283 -0.62 -6.47 -10.54
C CYS A 283 -0.10 -5.08 -10.91
N ILE A 284 -0.85 -4.06 -10.54
CA ILE A 284 -0.45 -2.65 -10.67
C ILE A 284 -0.29 -1.99 -9.31
N GLY A 285 -1.07 -2.40 -8.32
CA GLY A 285 -0.99 -1.83 -6.98
C GLY A 285 -1.29 -2.86 -5.90
N ALA A 286 -0.65 -2.68 -4.76
CA ALA A 286 -0.95 -3.44 -3.55
C ALA A 286 -0.77 -2.55 -2.32
N ALA A 287 -1.50 -2.80 -1.25
CA ALA A 287 -1.38 -2.08 0.00
C ALA A 287 -1.65 -3.00 1.19
N PHE A 288 -0.97 -2.71 2.31
CA PHE A 288 -1.36 -3.25 3.61
C PHE A 288 -2.58 -2.52 4.16
N ILE A 289 -3.43 -3.25 4.87
CA ILE A 289 -4.64 -2.78 5.51
C ILE A 289 -4.98 -3.72 6.68
N ASP A 290 -5.34 -3.21 7.84
CA ASP A 290 -5.94 -4.00 8.94
C ASP A 290 -7.47 -3.88 8.82
N PHE A 291 -8.07 -4.63 7.86
CA PHE A 291 -9.46 -4.38 7.48
C PHE A 291 -10.47 -4.85 8.54
N ASP A 292 -10.12 -5.78 9.42
CA ASP A 292 -11.01 -6.29 10.46
C ASP A 292 -10.58 -5.93 11.89
N ASN A 293 -9.54 -5.11 12.01
CA ASN A 293 -8.98 -4.64 13.27
C ASN A 293 -8.50 -5.77 14.19
N ASP A 294 -7.98 -6.87 13.61
CA ASP A 294 -7.39 -7.97 14.38
C ASP A 294 -5.95 -7.72 14.83
N GLY A 295 -5.33 -6.64 14.30
CA GLY A 295 -3.98 -6.20 14.59
C GLY A 295 -2.91 -6.83 13.70
N GLN A 296 -3.30 -7.63 12.71
CA GLN A 296 -2.41 -8.12 11.67
C GLN A 296 -2.70 -7.40 10.36
N LEU A 297 -1.65 -6.97 9.67
CA LEU A 297 -1.84 -6.29 8.39
C LEU A 297 -2.19 -7.30 7.30
N ASP A 298 -3.35 -7.12 6.74
CA ASP A 298 -3.87 -7.81 5.57
C ASP A 298 -3.29 -7.22 4.28
N LEU A 299 -3.62 -7.81 3.13
CA LEU A 299 -3.07 -7.36 1.85
C LEU A 299 -4.17 -7.21 0.80
N TRP A 300 -4.30 -6.00 0.26
CA TRP A 300 -5.11 -5.74 -0.93
C TRP A 300 -4.23 -5.76 -2.17
N ILE A 301 -4.59 -6.58 -3.18
CA ILE A 301 -3.89 -6.70 -4.46
C ILE A 301 -4.82 -6.27 -5.59
N SER A 302 -4.42 -5.25 -6.33
CA SER A 302 -5.13 -4.73 -7.50
C SER A 302 -4.51 -5.24 -8.79
N ASN A 303 -5.25 -6.08 -9.52
CA ASN A 303 -4.85 -6.61 -10.81
C ASN A 303 -5.61 -5.96 -11.97
N LEU A 304 -4.94 -5.79 -13.11
CA LEU A 304 -5.63 -5.61 -14.38
C LEU A 304 -6.19 -6.95 -14.84
N VAL A 305 -7.42 -7.20 -14.49
CA VAL A 305 -8.06 -8.49 -14.76
C VAL A 305 -8.72 -8.45 -16.14
N HIS A 306 -8.19 -9.23 -17.05
CA HIS A 306 -8.79 -9.47 -18.36
C HIS A 306 -9.41 -10.85 -18.40
N LYS A 307 -10.74 -10.91 -18.47
CA LYS A 307 -11.51 -12.15 -18.47
C LYS A 307 -12.14 -12.50 -19.82
N TYR A 308 -11.73 -11.83 -20.87
CA TYR A 308 -12.16 -12.22 -22.20
C TYR A 308 -11.21 -13.24 -22.81
N VAL A 309 -11.75 -14.23 -23.47
CA VAL A 309 -10.99 -15.23 -24.19
C VAL A 309 -10.81 -14.79 -25.64
N GLY A 310 -9.60 -14.39 -26.00
CA GLY A 310 -9.24 -13.99 -27.35
C GLY A 310 -8.90 -15.18 -28.26
N PRO A 311 -8.67 -14.95 -29.57
CA PRO A 311 -8.22 -15.99 -30.48
C PRO A 311 -6.83 -16.50 -30.08
N SER A 312 -6.67 -17.82 -30.02
CA SER A 312 -5.47 -18.54 -29.60
C SER A 312 -4.21 -18.30 -30.44
N LYS A 313 -4.26 -17.46 -31.46
CA LYS A 313 -3.16 -17.25 -32.41
C LYS A 313 -2.14 -16.19 -32.04
N SER A 314 -2.37 -15.38 -31.00
CA SER A 314 -1.38 -14.41 -30.53
C SER A 314 -0.64 -14.96 -29.29
N MET A 315 0.10 -16.00 -29.49
CA MET A 315 0.74 -16.76 -28.40
C MET A 315 2.01 -16.13 -27.83
N ASN A 316 2.43 -14.98 -28.29
CA ASN A 316 3.61 -14.33 -27.77
C ASN A 316 3.26 -13.36 -26.64
N TYR A 317 3.20 -13.87 -25.41
CA TYR A 317 3.23 -13.10 -24.15
C TYR A 317 2.07 -12.11 -23.93
N ASP A 318 1.04 -12.14 -24.77
CA ASP A 318 -0.16 -11.34 -24.62
C ASP A 318 -1.21 -12.13 -23.83
N ILE A 319 -1.94 -11.39 -22.97
CA ILE A 319 -3.06 -11.89 -22.16
C ILE A 319 -4.18 -12.53 -22.97
N ARG A 320 -4.22 -12.32 -24.27
CA ARG A 320 -5.31 -12.72 -25.19
C ARG A 320 -5.55 -14.21 -25.34
N GLY A 321 -4.82 -15.06 -24.69
CA GLY A 321 -5.04 -16.52 -24.67
C GLY A 321 -5.23 -17.09 -23.28
N TYR A 322 -5.15 -16.23 -22.25
CA TYR A 322 -5.23 -16.65 -20.85
C TYR A 322 -6.06 -15.65 -20.05
N ILE A 323 -6.66 -16.11 -18.98
CA ILE A 323 -7.33 -15.29 -18.01
C ILE A 323 -6.29 -14.87 -16.97
N CYS A 324 -6.16 -13.56 -16.72
CA CYS A 324 -5.37 -13.05 -15.61
C CYS A 324 -5.97 -13.51 -14.28
N ASP A 325 -5.14 -13.66 -13.27
CA ASP A 325 -5.62 -13.85 -11.92
C ASP A 325 -6.45 -12.65 -11.46
N ASP A 326 -7.42 -12.90 -10.61
CA ASP A 326 -8.28 -11.86 -10.05
C ASP A 326 -7.49 -10.93 -9.12
N SER A 327 -7.99 -9.72 -8.90
CA SER A 327 -7.60 -8.93 -7.73
C SER A 327 -7.97 -9.69 -6.46
N ALA A 328 -7.24 -9.48 -5.38
CA ALA A 328 -7.42 -10.25 -4.15
C ALA A 328 -7.50 -9.33 -2.91
N ILE A 329 -8.27 -9.75 -1.92
CA ILE A 329 -8.28 -9.20 -0.57
C ILE A 329 -7.87 -10.35 0.33
N LEU A 330 -6.61 -10.32 0.76
CA LEU A 330 -5.94 -11.42 1.42
C LEU A 330 -5.90 -11.17 2.92
N HIS A 331 -6.64 -11.97 3.69
CA HIS A 331 -6.60 -11.94 5.15
C HIS A 331 -5.34 -12.62 5.67
N ASN A 332 -4.64 -11.96 6.58
CA ASN A 332 -3.39 -12.41 7.18
C ASN A 332 -3.66 -13.25 8.43
N GLN A 333 -3.07 -14.43 8.48
CA GLN A 333 -3.04 -15.27 9.68
C GLN A 333 -1.60 -15.62 10.00
N LYS A 334 -0.93 -14.79 10.80
CA LYS A 334 0.47 -14.99 11.24
C LYS A 334 1.44 -15.13 10.06
N GLY A 335 1.31 -14.25 9.07
CA GLY A 335 2.16 -14.21 7.89
C GLY A 335 1.77 -15.20 6.79
N VAL A 336 0.61 -15.84 6.88
CA VAL A 336 0.01 -16.66 5.81
C VAL A 336 -1.31 -16.01 5.38
N PHE A 337 -1.45 -15.78 4.09
CA PHE A 337 -2.53 -15.01 3.49
C PHE A 337 -3.55 -15.90 2.78
N THR A 338 -4.83 -15.64 3.00
CA THR A 338 -5.95 -16.35 2.37
C THR A 338 -6.94 -15.37 1.74
N ASP A 339 -7.45 -15.67 0.55
CA ASP A 339 -8.35 -14.77 -0.17
C ASP A 339 -9.77 -14.76 0.43
N TRP A 340 -10.15 -13.62 1.00
CA TRP A 340 -11.47 -13.36 1.57
C TRP A 340 -12.37 -12.48 0.69
N ARG A 341 -11.94 -12.12 -0.50
CA ARG A 341 -12.62 -11.17 -1.38
C ARG A 341 -14.11 -11.47 -1.56
N THR A 342 -14.46 -12.73 -1.82
CA THR A 342 -15.86 -13.14 -1.99
C THR A 342 -16.66 -13.04 -0.69
N ALA A 343 -16.06 -13.40 0.44
CA ALA A 343 -16.69 -13.32 1.75
C ALA A 343 -16.94 -11.87 2.17
N LEU A 344 -16.06 -10.97 1.78
CA LEU A 344 -16.16 -9.52 1.98
C LEU A 344 -17.08 -8.81 0.97
N ARG A 345 -17.88 -9.56 0.21
CA ARG A 345 -18.87 -9.06 -0.77
C ARG A 345 -18.31 -8.29 -1.96
N VAL A 346 -17.08 -8.52 -2.31
CA VAL A 346 -16.44 -8.01 -3.53
C VAL A 346 -16.10 -9.19 -4.47
N PRO A 347 -17.07 -10.00 -4.90
CA PRO A 347 -16.77 -11.20 -5.65
C PRO A 347 -16.13 -10.86 -7.00
N PRO A 348 -15.20 -11.70 -7.49
CA PRO A 348 -14.68 -11.56 -8.83
C PRO A 348 -15.79 -11.58 -9.87
N LEU A 349 -15.65 -10.75 -10.90
CA LEU A 349 -16.60 -10.75 -12.00
C LEU A 349 -16.47 -12.05 -12.83
N PRO A 350 -17.56 -12.51 -13.47
CA PRO A 350 -17.53 -13.75 -14.26
C PRO A 350 -16.68 -13.60 -15.51
N VAL A 351 -16.18 -14.74 -16.01
CA VAL A 351 -15.43 -14.80 -17.28
C VAL A 351 -16.32 -14.37 -18.45
N GLY A 352 -15.83 -13.48 -19.32
CA GLY A 352 -16.49 -13.09 -20.55
C GLY A 352 -16.40 -14.17 -21.64
N GLY A 353 -17.29 -14.11 -22.63
CA GLY A 353 -17.21 -14.94 -23.84
C GLY A 353 -16.08 -14.50 -24.78
N ARG A 354 -15.81 -15.30 -25.82
CA ARG A 354 -14.77 -15.02 -26.81
C ARG A 354 -15.02 -13.69 -27.53
N GLY A 355 -14.05 -12.78 -27.44
CA GLY A 355 -14.13 -11.44 -28.03
C GLY A 355 -15.07 -10.48 -27.31
N VAL A 356 -15.59 -10.84 -26.14
CA VAL A 356 -16.47 -10.01 -25.32
C VAL A 356 -15.74 -9.60 -24.06
N TYR A 357 -15.48 -8.30 -23.91
CA TYR A 357 -14.95 -7.69 -22.68
C TYR A 357 -16.07 -7.66 -21.62
N LYS A 358 -16.20 -8.75 -20.90
CA LYS A 358 -17.18 -8.90 -19.82
C LYS A 358 -16.49 -9.48 -18.59
N GLY A 359 -16.64 -8.78 -17.50
CA GLY A 359 -15.99 -9.19 -16.25
C GLY A 359 -14.55 -8.68 -16.10
N ASP A 360 -14.12 -7.77 -16.97
CA ASP A 360 -12.85 -7.10 -16.84
C ASP A 360 -12.89 -6.11 -15.68
N GLU A 361 -11.89 -6.18 -14.82
CA GLU A 361 -11.63 -5.24 -13.74
C GLU A 361 -10.24 -4.65 -13.99
N LEU A 362 -10.18 -3.35 -14.19
CA LEU A 362 -8.92 -2.68 -14.58
C LEU A 362 -8.31 -1.95 -13.37
N TRP A 363 -8.25 -2.61 -12.23
CA TRP A 363 -7.74 -2.05 -10.99
C TRP A 363 -6.25 -1.77 -11.11
N SER A 364 -5.85 -0.53 -10.79
CA SER A 364 -4.48 -0.07 -11.02
C SER A 364 -3.76 0.37 -9.76
N GLY A 365 -4.46 0.80 -8.75
CA GLY A 365 -3.88 1.25 -7.50
C GLY A 365 -4.75 0.83 -6.34
N VAL A 366 -4.36 1.26 -5.17
CA VAL A 366 -5.14 1.13 -3.95
C VAL A 366 -4.71 2.21 -2.97
N ALA A 367 -5.65 2.97 -2.44
CA ALA A 367 -5.40 3.95 -1.39
C ALA A 367 -6.31 3.67 -0.20
N VAL A 368 -5.75 3.60 0.98
CA VAL A 368 -6.40 3.14 2.19
C VAL A 368 -6.50 4.28 3.20
N ALA A 369 -7.69 4.54 3.75
CA ALA A 369 -7.94 5.45 4.86
C ALA A 369 -9.33 5.20 5.46
N ASP A 370 -9.56 5.57 6.70
CA ASP A 370 -10.89 5.62 7.33
C ASP A 370 -11.57 6.95 6.97
N VAL A 371 -12.27 6.98 5.83
CA VAL A 371 -12.80 8.23 5.25
C VAL A 371 -14.12 8.69 5.90
N ASN A 372 -14.75 7.80 6.66
CA ASN A 372 -15.99 8.09 7.36
C ASN A 372 -15.83 8.14 8.88
N LEU A 373 -14.61 7.97 9.40
CA LEU A 373 -14.26 7.99 10.83
C LEU A 373 -15.00 6.93 11.66
N ASP A 374 -15.25 5.74 11.11
CA ASP A 374 -15.92 4.67 11.86
C ASP A 374 -14.94 3.68 12.52
N GLY A 375 -13.63 3.86 12.28
CA GLY A 375 -12.54 3.08 12.82
C GLY A 375 -12.14 1.88 11.97
N PHE A 376 -12.71 1.74 10.77
CA PHE A 376 -12.33 0.72 9.81
C PHE A 376 -11.81 1.37 8.54
N GLU A 377 -10.69 0.87 8.03
CA GLU A 377 -10.09 1.41 6.81
C GLU A 377 -10.92 1.11 5.57
N ASP A 378 -11.19 2.15 4.79
CA ASP A 378 -11.86 2.13 3.50
C ASP A 378 -10.84 2.11 2.36
N VAL A 379 -11.28 1.74 1.15
CA VAL A 379 -10.36 1.55 0.03
C VAL A 379 -10.84 2.26 -1.23
N PHE A 380 -10.03 3.20 -1.73
CA PHE A 380 -10.19 3.76 -3.06
C PHE A 380 -9.36 2.98 -4.07
N VAL A 381 -9.99 2.57 -5.18
CA VAL A 381 -9.36 1.78 -6.24
C VAL A 381 -9.43 2.52 -7.57
N PRO A 382 -8.31 3.10 -8.04
CA PRO A 382 -8.19 3.64 -9.39
C PRO A 382 -8.36 2.55 -10.45
N GLN A 383 -8.83 2.91 -11.65
CA GLN A 383 -8.91 2.01 -12.79
C GLN A 383 -8.32 2.65 -14.05
N ILE A 384 -7.52 1.87 -14.78
CA ILE A 384 -6.81 2.33 -15.96
C ILE A 384 -7.39 1.75 -17.24
N TYR A 385 -6.94 2.33 -18.35
CA TYR A 385 -7.29 2.05 -19.74
C TYR A 385 -8.73 2.40 -20.15
N ASN A 386 -8.81 2.87 -21.35
CA ASN A 386 -10.06 3.23 -22.01
C ASN A 386 -10.76 2.05 -22.72
N LEU A 387 -10.37 0.81 -22.43
CA LEU A 387 -10.93 -0.38 -23.09
C LEU A 387 -12.43 -0.52 -22.82
N VAL A 388 -12.83 -0.27 -21.58
CA VAL A 388 -14.23 -0.34 -21.14
C VAL A 388 -14.68 0.90 -20.37
N TYR A 389 -13.83 1.93 -20.29
CA TYR A 389 -14.06 3.16 -19.52
C TYR A 389 -14.46 2.86 -18.06
N ALA A 390 -13.76 1.91 -17.46
CA ALA A 390 -14.00 1.52 -16.07
C ALA A 390 -13.75 2.71 -15.15
N LYS A 391 -14.68 2.95 -14.24
CA LYS A 391 -14.62 4.04 -13.28
C LYS A 391 -13.98 3.58 -11.99
N THR A 392 -13.26 4.48 -11.34
CA THR A 392 -12.72 4.25 -9.99
C THR A 392 -13.78 3.76 -9.02
N ARG A 393 -13.36 3.05 -7.98
CA ARG A 393 -14.22 2.54 -6.92
C ARG A 393 -13.83 3.18 -5.58
N LEU A 394 -14.82 3.37 -4.73
CA LEU A 394 -14.63 3.67 -3.31
C LEU A 394 -15.42 2.64 -2.51
N PHE A 395 -14.68 1.76 -1.86
CA PHE A 395 -15.24 0.71 -1.02
C PHE A 395 -15.23 1.15 0.44
N LEU A 396 -16.39 1.40 1.03
CA LEU A 396 -16.49 1.57 2.47
C LEU A 396 -16.48 0.21 3.17
N ASN A 397 -15.65 0.11 4.20
CA ASN A 397 -15.53 -1.06 5.03
C ASN A 397 -16.68 -1.11 6.05
N HIS A 398 -17.38 -2.20 6.07
CA HIS A 398 -18.45 -2.41 7.04
C HIS A 398 -17.96 -3.31 8.18
N ALA A 399 -17.25 -2.73 9.13
CA ALA A 399 -16.80 -3.38 10.37
C ALA A 399 -16.07 -4.73 10.11
N GLY A 400 -15.16 -4.78 9.13
CA GLY A 400 -14.41 -5.98 8.76
C GLY A 400 -15.21 -7.11 8.11
N LYS A 401 -16.49 -6.89 7.78
CA LYS A 401 -17.41 -7.96 7.32
C LYS A 401 -17.79 -7.84 5.85
N ALA A 402 -17.66 -6.68 5.26
CA ALA A 402 -17.98 -6.41 3.87
C ALA A 402 -17.37 -5.10 3.41
N PHE A 403 -17.16 -4.96 2.11
CA PHE A 403 -16.89 -3.70 1.45
C PHE A 403 -18.06 -3.31 0.55
N ILE A 404 -18.48 -2.04 0.60
CA ILE A 404 -19.61 -1.49 -0.13
C ILE A 404 -19.11 -0.39 -1.05
N ASP A 405 -19.26 -0.56 -2.37
CA ASP A 405 -18.87 0.46 -3.35
C ASP A 405 -19.87 1.61 -3.36
N VAL A 406 -19.38 2.81 -3.05
CA VAL A 406 -20.17 4.04 -2.97
C VAL A 406 -19.71 5.12 -3.97
N ALA A 407 -18.69 4.86 -4.80
CA ALA A 407 -18.04 5.87 -5.64
C ALA A 407 -19.02 6.68 -6.50
N SER A 408 -20.02 6.03 -7.11
CA SER A 408 -21.02 6.72 -7.95
C SER A 408 -21.95 7.64 -7.14
N GLY A 409 -22.21 7.27 -5.88
CA GLY A 409 -23.10 8.04 -5.00
C GLY A 409 -22.46 9.31 -4.45
N VAL A 410 -21.13 9.33 -4.34
CA VAL A 410 -20.37 10.42 -3.72
C VAL A 410 -19.60 11.29 -4.73
N GLY A 411 -19.66 10.96 -6.02
CA GLY A 411 -19.13 11.81 -7.09
C GLY A 411 -17.60 11.79 -7.28
N VAL A 412 -16.89 10.81 -6.70
CA VAL A 412 -15.42 10.69 -6.82
C VAL A 412 -14.98 9.86 -8.03
N GLU A 413 -15.89 9.51 -8.93
CA GLU A 413 -15.59 8.69 -10.10
C GLU A 413 -14.66 9.40 -11.09
N ARG A 414 -13.63 8.66 -11.53
CA ARG A 414 -12.71 9.01 -12.62
C ARG A 414 -12.51 7.79 -13.50
N ILE A 415 -12.06 8.02 -14.73
CA ILE A 415 -11.61 6.97 -15.64
C ILE A 415 -10.15 7.19 -16.00
N ASP A 416 -9.47 6.14 -16.42
CA ASP A 416 -8.10 6.18 -16.93
C ASP A 416 -7.11 6.79 -15.91
N THR A 417 -7.08 6.26 -14.69
CA THR A 417 -6.22 6.73 -13.61
C THR A 417 -5.41 5.63 -12.95
N TYR A 418 -4.14 5.93 -12.63
CA TYR A 418 -3.26 5.11 -11.81
C TYR A 418 -3.16 5.62 -10.37
N ALA A 419 -3.34 6.92 -10.17
CA ALA A 419 -3.07 7.59 -8.93
C ALA A 419 -4.30 7.66 -8.02
N GLY A 420 -4.06 7.46 -6.74
CA GLY A 420 -5.01 7.74 -5.67
C GLY A 420 -4.29 7.69 -4.33
N ILE A 421 -4.41 8.77 -3.57
CA ILE A 421 -3.90 8.89 -2.20
C ILE A 421 -4.92 9.64 -1.33
N TRP A 422 -4.81 9.46 -0.02
CA TRP A 422 -5.59 10.17 0.98
C TRP A 422 -4.71 11.08 1.79
N ALA A 423 -5.17 12.30 2.06
CA ALA A 423 -4.54 13.23 3.01
C ALA A 423 -5.57 14.22 3.53
N ASP A 424 -5.49 14.56 4.81
CA ASP A 424 -6.28 15.64 5.40
C ASP A 424 -5.61 16.98 5.06
N LEU A 425 -5.98 17.53 3.90
CA LEU A 425 -5.29 18.67 3.29
C LEU A 425 -5.60 19.99 3.99
N ASP A 426 -6.80 20.15 4.55
CA ASP A 426 -7.22 21.41 5.19
C ASP A 426 -7.22 21.34 6.72
N GLY A 427 -6.82 20.20 7.30
CA GLY A 427 -6.65 20.01 8.73
C GLY A 427 -7.96 19.91 9.50
N ASP A 428 -9.08 19.53 8.84
CA ASP A 428 -10.39 19.39 9.49
C ASP A 428 -10.59 17.98 10.12
N GLY A 429 -9.64 17.08 9.93
CA GLY A 429 -9.64 15.73 10.47
C GLY A 429 -10.32 14.69 9.56
N LEU A 430 -10.75 15.08 8.37
CA LEU A 430 -11.36 14.20 7.38
C LEU A 430 -10.36 13.94 6.23
N PRO A 431 -10.04 12.70 5.89
CA PRO A 431 -9.17 12.41 4.75
C PRO A 431 -9.79 12.86 3.42
N ASP A 432 -9.10 13.72 2.67
CA ASP A 432 -9.44 14.16 1.33
C ASP A 432 -8.84 13.20 0.28
N LEU A 433 -9.50 13.07 -0.86
CA LEU A 433 -9.00 12.24 -1.96
C LEU A 433 -8.24 13.09 -2.97
N ILE A 434 -6.99 12.74 -3.21
CA ILE A 434 -6.18 13.25 -4.31
C ILE A 434 -6.02 12.13 -5.33
N THR A 435 -6.43 12.37 -6.57
CA THR A 435 -6.33 11.38 -7.66
C THR A 435 -5.98 12.06 -8.97
N ALA A 436 -5.87 11.29 -10.05
CA ALA A 436 -5.71 11.83 -11.40
C ALA A 436 -6.64 11.06 -12.36
N GLY A 437 -6.66 11.46 -13.62
CA GLY A 437 -7.49 10.79 -14.63
C GLY A 437 -8.49 11.73 -15.27
N ARG A 438 -9.46 11.15 -15.98
CA ARG A 438 -10.46 11.91 -16.73
C ARG A 438 -11.80 11.91 -16.00
N PRO A 439 -12.52 13.03 -15.94
CA PRO A 439 -13.88 13.03 -15.42
C PRO A 439 -14.84 12.24 -16.34
N GLU A 440 -14.58 12.24 -17.64
CA GLU A 440 -15.35 11.52 -18.66
C GLU A 440 -14.48 11.18 -19.88
N LYS A 441 -15.02 10.38 -20.80
CA LYS A 441 -14.30 9.76 -21.92
C LYS A 441 -13.43 10.70 -22.77
N ASP A 442 -13.95 11.85 -23.14
CA ASP A 442 -13.30 12.76 -24.08
C ASP A 442 -12.65 13.98 -23.39
N ALA A 443 -12.75 14.05 -22.06
CA ALA A 443 -12.12 15.11 -21.27
C ALA A 443 -10.60 14.90 -21.13
N PRO A 444 -9.81 15.96 -20.95
CA PRO A 444 -8.39 15.82 -20.64
C PRO A 444 -8.19 15.16 -19.26
N ALA A 445 -7.13 14.36 -19.15
CA ALA A 445 -6.72 13.82 -17.87
C ALA A 445 -6.05 14.93 -17.03
N ALA A 446 -6.40 15.01 -15.75
CA ALA A 446 -5.80 15.94 -14.81
C ALA A 446 -5.86 15.40 -13.37
N MET A 447 -5.00 15.94 -12.51
CA MET A 447 -5.12 15.78 -11.07
C MET A 447 -6.46 16.33 -10.62
N ALA A 448 -7.09 15.63 -9.70
CA ALA A 448 -8.35 16.02 -9.08
C ALA A 448 -8.25 15.88 -7.57
N VAL A 449 -8.79 16.86 -6.86
CA VAL A 449 -8.88 16.86 -5.40
C VAL A 449 -10.35 16.93 -5.00
N PHE A 450 -10.75 15.99 -4.17
CA PHE A 450 -12.08 15.88 -3.62
C PHE A 450 -12.00 16.10 -2.12
N ARG A 451 -12.41 17.27 -1.67
CA ARG A 451 -12.48 17.59 -0.25
C ARG A 451 -13.60 16.75 0.39
N ASN A 452 -13.28 16.03 1.44
CA ASN A 452 -14.25 15.34 2.26
C ASN A 452 -14.97 16.34 3.16
N THR A 453 -16.28 16.45 3.04
CA THR A 453 -17.09 17.38 3.84
C THR A 453 -17.91 16.67 4.91
N GLY A 454 -17.67 15.37 5.07
CA GLY A 454 -18.48 14.53 5.96
C GLY A 454 -19.96 14.52 5.58
N ASN A 455 -20.79 14.16 6.50
CA ASN A 455 -22.25 14.25 6.42
C ASN A 455 -22.87 14.38 7.83
N LEU A 456 -24.20 14.47 7.92
CA LEU A 456 -24.89 14.60 9.21
C LEU A 456 -24.70 13.37 10.13
N GLU A 457 -24.53 12.18 9.56
CA GLU A 457 -24.29 10.94 10.32
C GLU A 457 -22.87 10.86 10.89
N MET A 458 -21.95 11.65 10.34
CA MET A 458 -20.56 11.75 10.79
C MET A 458 -20.37 12.85 11.84
N ASN A 459 -21.36 13.72 12.06
CA ASN A 459 -21.25 14.78 13.04
C ASN A 459 -20.96 14.24 14.45
N GLY A 460 -19.93 14.79 15.09
CA GLY A 460 -19.47 14.37 16.41
C GLY A 460 -18.62 13.10 16.41
N ARG A 461 -18.23 12.56 15.26
CA ARG A 461 -17.21 11.52 15.18
C ARG A 461 -15.84 12.09 15.53
N SER A 462 -15.03 11.25 16.13
CA SER A 462 -13.73 11.61 16.67
C SER A 462 -12.61 11.03 15.81
N TRP A 463 -11.50 11.73 15.78
CA TRP A 463 -10.29 11.30 15.09
C TRP A 463 -9.02 11.55 15.92
N LEU A 464 -7.92 10.96 15.52
CA LEU A 464 -6.59 11.26 16.04
C LEU A 464 -5.58 11.12 14.89
N LYS A 465 -4.61 12.04 14.82
CA LYS A 465 -3.45 11.87 13.94
C LYS A 465 -2.18 11.67 14.75
N VAL A 466 -1.31 10.79 14.27
CA VAL A 466 -0.04 10.48 14.93
C VAL A 466 1.10 10.82 13.99
N HIS A 467 1.96 11.74 14.42
CA HIS A 467 3.19 12.13 13.75
C HIS A 467 4.38 11.37 14.36
N LEU A 468 5.09 10.61 13.56
CA LEU A 468 6.31 9.91 13.97
C LEU A 468 7.53 10.69 13.47
N LYS A 469 8.42 11.09 14.38
CA LYS A 469 9.64 11.87 14.09
C LYS A 469 10.88 11.02 14.28
N SER A 470 11.79 11.09 13.33
CA SER A 470 13.09 10.40 13.33
C SER A 470 14.21 11.34 13.77
N HIS A 471 14.96 10.95 14.81
CA HIS A 471 16.21 11.63 15.21
C HIS A 471 17.30 10.65 15.62
N HIS A 472 16.92 9.43 16.05
CA HIS A 472 17.87 8.40 16.51
C HIS A 472 17.58 7.04 15.86
N GLY A 473 17.05 7.05 14.66
CA GLY A 473 16.68 5.88 13.87
C GLY A 473 15.36 6.10 13.14
N THR A 474 15.17 5.42 12.01
CA THR A 474 14.00 5.62 11.15
C THR A 474 12.69 5.28 11.85
N ALA A 475 11.65 6.05 11.57
CA ALA A 475 10.27 5.74 11.93
C ALA A 475 9.57 4.83 10.91
N ILE A 476 10.19 4.61 9.73
CA ILE A 476 9.62 3.75 8.67
C ILE A 476 9.63 2.30 9.14
N GLY A 477 8.48 1.64 9.05
CA GLY A 477 8.25 0.31 9.59
C GLY A 477 7.69 0.28 11.02
N ALA A 478 7.54 1.44 11.66
CA ALA A 478 6.87 1.51 12.96
C ALA A 478 5.38 1.14 12.82
N VAL A 479 4.89 0.36 13.78
CA VAL A 479 3.48 -0.01 13.90
C VAL A 479 2.85 0.81 15.01
N VAL A 480 1.76 1.49 14.70
CA VAL A 480 1.01 2.30 15.67
C VAL A 480 -0.33 1.66 15.93
N THR A 481 -0.62 1.40 17.19
CA THR A 481 -1.96 1.02 17.63
C THR A 481 -2.63 2.14 18.40
N ALA A 482 -3.91 2.38 18.12
CA ALA A 482 -4.71 3.35 18.83
C ALA A 482 -6.00 2.67 19.33
N GLU A 483 -6.29 2.85 20.63
CA GLU A 483 -7.40 2.16 21.28
C GLU A 483 -8.27 3.13 22.08
N ALA A 484 -9.58 3.11 21.84
CA ALA A 484 -10.59 3.80 22.62
C ALA A 484 -11.93 3.08 22.53
N ASN A 485 -12.69 3.09 23.63
CA ASN A 485 -14.06 2.55 23.71
C ASN A 485 -14.21 1.10 23.16
N GLY A 486 -13.17 0.25 23.36
CA GLY A 486 -13.15 -1.13 22.89
C GLY A 486 -12.85 -1.31 21.40
N LEU A 487 -12.60 -0.23 20.67
CA LEU A 487 -12.09 -0.26 19.30
C LEU A 487 -10.57 -0.11 19.33
N ARG A 488 -9.87 -1.08 18.75
CA ARG A 488 -8.41 -1.07 18.57
C ARG A 488 -8.11 -1.08 17.08
N GLN A 489 -7.24 -0.22 16.64
CA GLN A 489 -6.85 -0.06 15.25
C GLN A 489 -5.33 -0.14 15.12
N THR A 490 -4.84 -0.63 14.00
CA THR A 490 -3.41 -0.75 13.71
C THR A 490 -3.09 -0.03 12.40
N ARG A 491 -2.01 0.75 12.37
CA ARG A 491 -1.49 1.41 11.18
C ARG A 491 0.01 1.19 11.08
N LEU A 492 0.48 1.01 9.86
CA LEU A 492 1.90 0.91 9.53
C LEU A 492 2.41 2.25 9.00
N ASN A 493 3.48 2.77 9.58
CA ASN A 493 4.23 3.87 8.99
C ASN A 493 5.16 3.32 7.90
N ASN A 494 4.72 3.34 6.66
CA ASN A 494 5.46 2.82 5.52
C ASN A 494 5.99 3.94 4.61
N ALA A 495 7.04 3.64 3.85
CA ALA A 495 7.52 4.47 2.76
C ALA A 495 7.41 3.69 1.44
N GLY A 496 6.47 4.12 0.62
CA GLY A 496 6.08 3.43 -0.61
C GLY A 496 4.92 2.44 -0.39
N ASN A 497 3.83 2.68 -1.11
CA ASN A 497 2.61 1.89 -1.04
C ASN A 497 1.88 1.97 -2.38
N SER A 498 0.79 1.24 -2.56
CA SER A 498 -0.07 1.33 -3.74
C SER A 498 0.68 1.04 -5.06
N SER A 499 0.32 1.78 -6.10
CA SER A 499 0.97 1.72 -7.42
C SER A 499 2.27 2.54 -7.41
N MET A 500 3.38 1.94 -7.82
CA MET A 500 4.67 2.62 -8.04
C MET A 500 5.31 3.23 -6.77
N GLY A 501 4.76 3.01 -5.57
CA GLY A 501 5.28 3.60 -4.32
C GLY A 501 4.65 4.94 -3.96
N GLN A 502 3.40 5.18 -4.32
CA GLN A 502 2.65 6.37 -3.89
C GLN A 502 2.45 6.40 -2.38
N GLN A 503 2.39 7.58 -1.82
CA GLN A 503 2.26 7.78 -0.37
C GLN A 503 1.09 8.70 -0.05
N SER A 504 0.27 8.27 0.90
CA SER A 504 -0.81 9.06 1.51
C SER A 504 -0.25 10.01 2.59
N ASP A 505 -1.13 10.63 3.37
CA ASP A 505 -0.77 11.53 4.48
C ASP A 505 0.40 10.95 5.31
N PRO A 506 1.48 11.72 5.53
CA PRO A 506 2.59 11.28 6.38
C PRO A 506 2.19 11.11 7.85
N LEU A 507 1.05 11.66 8.27
CA LEU A 507 0.49 11.47 9.60
C LEU A 507 -0.48 10.29 9.59
N LEU A 508 -0.26 9.33 10.49
CA LEU A 508 -1.14 8.17 10.62
C LEU A 508 -2.49 8.58 11.21
N HIS A 509 -3.55 8.32 10.48
CA HIS A 509 -4.91 8.76 10.81
C HIS A 509 -5.76 7.62 11.39
N PHE A 510 -6.53 7.93 12.45
CA PHE A 510 -7.42 7.02 13.18
C PHE A 510 -8.78 7.68 13.41
N GLY A 511 -9.87 7.07 12.93
CA GLY A 511 -11.23 7.44 13.28
C GLY A 511 -11.77 6.57 14.42
N PHE A 512 -12.70 7.09 15.21
CA PHE A 512 -13.22 6.37 16.39
C PHE A 512 -14.75 6.40 16.49
N GLY A 513 -15.44 6.83 15.45
CA GLY A 513 -16.87 7.07 15.57
C GLY A 513 -17.18 8.13 16.65
N GLN A 514 -18.33 8.00 17.27
CA GLN A 514 -18.68 8.89 18.38
C GLN A 514 -18.09 8.39 19.69
N LEU A 515 -17.24 9.20 20.30
CA LEU A 515 -16.65 8.93 21.61
C LEU A 515 -17.39 9.71 22.72
N PRO A 516 -17.40 9.19 23.96
CA PRO A 516 -17.84 9.97 25.13
C PRO A 516 -17.02 11.27 25.30
N GLU A 517 -17.61 12.31 25.88
CA GLU A 517 -17.02 13.66 26.03
C GLU A 517 -15.61 13.65 26.65
N ASN A 518 -15.34 12.74 27.60
CA ASN A 518 -14.06 12.63 28.29
C ASN A 518 -13.26 11.40 27.86
N ALA A 519 -13.52 10.87 26.68
CA ALA A 519 -12.80 9.70 26.18
C ALA A 519 -11.31 9.99 26.06
N GLN A 520 -10.51 8.98 26.36
CA GLN A 520 -9.08 9.00 26.16
C GLN A 520 -8.71 7.89 25.17
N ILE A 521 -7.82 8.21 24.26
CA ILE A 521 -7.27 7.29 23.28
C ILE A 521 -5.89 6.86 23.76
N VAL A 522 -5.68 5.58 23.95
CA VAL A 522 -4.35 5.01 24.26
C VAL A 522 -3.64 4.71 22.94
N VAL A 523 -2.50 5.36 22.73
CA VAL A 523 -1.69 5.19 21.53
C VAL A 523 -0.39 4.50 21.91
N THR A 524 -0.05 3.43 21.21
CA THR A 524 1.21 2.72 21.36
C THR A 524 1.94 2.68 20.02
N VAL A 525 3.17 3.16 20.02
CA VAL A 525 4.10 3.05 18.89
C VAL A 525 5.07 1.93 19.17
N THR A 526 5.15 0.97 18.29
CA THR A 526 6.20 -0.06 18.25
C THR A 526 7.14 0.27 17.11
N TRP A 527 8.36 0.65 17.45
CA TRP A 527 9.41 1.01 16.49
C TRP A 527 9.96 -0.24 15.78
N PRO A 528 10.65 -0.09 14.63
CA PRO A 528 11.22 -1.22 13.90
C PRO A 528 12.17 -2.10 14.74
N ASP A 529 12.86 -1.53 15.74
CA ASP A 529 13.73 -2.27 16.67
C ASP A 529 12.95 -3.04 17.79
N GLY A 530 11.62 -3.07 17.71
CA GLY A 530 10.74 -3.75 18.67
C GLY A 530 10.48 -2.99 19.98
N LYS A 531 11.09 -1.83 20.18
CA LYS A 531 10.79 -1.01 21.37
C LYS A 531 9.45 -0.33 21.23
N SER A 532 8.70 -0.25 22.31
CA SER A 532 7.39 0.38 22.32
C SER A 532 7.31 1.53 23.31
N VAL A 533 6.54 2.54 22.96
CA VAL A 533 6.21 3.68 23.82
C VAL A 533 4.70 3.95 23.72
N SER A 534 4.08 4.28 24.85
CA SER A 534 2.64 4.57 24.87
C SER A 534 2.38 5.92 25.50
N GLN A 535 1.36 6.63 24.99
CA GLN A 535 0.80 7.82 25.64
C GLN A 535 -0.72 7.84 25.48
N THR A 536 -1.38 8.63 26.29
CA THR A 536 -2.83 8.85 26.23
C THR A 536 -3.12 10.23 25.68
N ALA A 537 -4.11 10.34 24.80
CA ALA A 537 -4.49 11.58 24.14
C ALA A 537 -6.01 11.79 24.16
N ALA A 538 -6.44 13.05 24.16
CA ALA A 538 -7.83 13.38 23.85
C ALA A 538 -8.10 13.22 22.33
N PRO A 539 -9.35 13.00 21.89
CA PRO A 539 -9.68 12.99 20.48
C PRO A 539 -9.50 14.37 19.81
N ASN A 540 -9.55 14.38 18.47
CA ASN A 540 -9.54 15.54 17.59
C ASN A 540 -8.27 16.40 17.71
N GLN A 541 -7.12 15.76 17.70
CA GLN A 541 -5.82 16.43 17.73
C GLN A 541 -4.73 15.63 17.02
N ILE A 542 -3.58 16.27 16.83
CA ILE A 542 -2.34 15.65 16.38
C ILE A 542 -1.43 15.44 17.59
N ILE A 543 -0.87 14.25 17.73
CA ILE A 543 0.15 13.95 18.73
C ILE A 543 1.44 13.50 18.05
N SER A 544 2.57 13.67 18.72
CA SER A 544 3.87 13.29 18.16
C SER A 544 4.61 12.31 19.06
N PHE A 545 5.28 11.37 18.43
CA PHE A 545 6.27 10.51 19.06
C PHE A 545 7.62 10.72 18.37
N THR A 546 8.67 10.76 19.16
CA THR A 546 10.04 10.92 18.64
C THR A 546 10.87 9.70 19.02
N ARG A 547 11.61 9.15 18.04
CA ARG A 547 12.57 8.07 18.21
C ARG A 547 13.98 8.59 18.42
#